data_4a79d3a6de2ac5e7b1a864eb55903695
#
_entry.id   4a79d3a6de2ac5e7b1a864eb55903695
#
_cell.length_a   1.000
_cell.length_b   1.000
_cell.length_c   1.000
_cell.angle_alpha   90.00
_cell.angle_beta   90.00
_cell.angle_gamma   90.00
#
_symmetry.space_group_name_H-M   'P 1'
#
loop_
_entity.id
_entity.type
_entity.pdbx_description
1 polymer ?
#
loop_
_entity_poly.entity_id
_entity_poly.type
_entity_poly.pdbx_seq_one_letter_code
_entity_poly.pdbx_strand_id
1 'polypeptide(L)'
;MTERKVKFTLLGTGSSGGVPRLGGDWGACDPAEPKNRRTRCSALVEVWSEQAPDTRTNVLIDTSPDMREQLLKAEIGRVDAVLFTHDHADQTHGIDDVRPLAIRNRAQVDAFMDVATSETLVKKFSYVFQGANGYPPIYRLQPYIEAYKRFSIEGPGGQVEALPVDQEHGYRRPWRHGTS
;
A
#
# COMPACT_ATOMS: atom_id res chain seq x y z
N MET A 1 5.57 31.37 -4.43
CA MET A 1 5.66 29.90 -4.21
C MET A 1 4.24 29.39 -4.08
N THR A 2 3.85 28.41 -4.89
CA THR A 2 2.51 27.82 -4.85
C THR A 2 2.38 27.01 -3.57
N GLU A 3 1.38 27.30 -2.75
CA GLU A 3 1.15 26.55 -1.52
C GLU A 3 0.71 25.14 -1.86
N ARG A 4 1.42 24.13 -1.32
CA ARG A 4 1.10 22.71 -1.46
C ARG A 4 0.28 22.26 -0.27
N LYS A 5 -0.73 21.50 -0.53
CA LYS A 5 -1.56 20.80 0.47
C LYS A 5 -1.20 19.33 0.50
N VAL A 6 -1.15 18.77 1.68
CA VAL A 6 -0.91 17.35 1.91
C VAL A 6 -2.03 16.81 2.79
N LYS A 7 -2.59 15.68 2.41
CA LYS A 7 -3.54 14.93 3.23
C LYS A 7 -3.02 13.52 3.43
N PHE A 8 -2.97 13.07 4.68
CA PHE A 8 -2.66 11.71 5.06
C PHE A 8 -3.93 11.04 5.58
N THR A 9 -4.31 9.93 4.95
CA THR A 9 -5.51 9.18 5.32
C THR A 9 -5.12 7.78 5.76
N LEU A 10 -5.46 7.40 7.00
CA LEU A 10 -5.40 6.01 7.45
C LEU A 10 -6.60 5.26 6.84
N LEU A 11 -6.33 4.36 5.91
CA LEU A 11 -7.36 3.56 5.22
C LEU A 11 -7.78 2.35 6.06
N GLY A 12 -6.86 1.79 6.80
CA GLY A 12 -7.09 0.69 7.71
C GLY A 12 -6.13 0.73 8.90
N THR A 13 -6.61 0.35 10.07
CA THR A 13 -5.86 0.38 11.34
C THR A 13 -5.95 -0.93 12.12
N GLY A 14 -6.45 -1.99 11.48
CA GLY A 14 -6.50 -3.33 12.04
C GLY A 14 -5.15 -4.05 11.97
N SER A 15 -5.00 -5.08 12.79
CA SER A 15 -3.88 -6.01 12.69
C SER A 15 -3.97 -6.86 11.41
N SER A 16 -3.02 -7.78 11.22
CA SER A 16 -2.98 -8.68 10.07
C SER A 16 -4.26 -9.50 9.83
N GLY A 17 -5.06 -9.75 10.86
CA GLY A 17 -6.36 -10.42 10.75
C GLY A 17 -7.55 -9.47 10.61
N GLY A 18 -7.36 -8.17 10.76
CA GLY A 18 -8.44 -7.19 10.89
C GLY A 18 -9.18 -7.30 12.24
N VAL A 19 -10.28 -6.53 12.40
CA VAL A 19 -11.21 -6.64 13.53
C VAL A 19 -12.64 -6.59 12.97
N PRO A 20 -13.49 -7.61 13.20
CA PRO A 20 -13.14 -8.92 13.77
C PRO A 20 -12.24 -9.74 12.84
N ARG A 21 -11.53 -10.71 13.39
CA ARG A 21 -10.87 -11.75 12.60
C ARG A 21 -11.90 -12.70 12.00
N LEU A 22 -11.46 -13.47 10.99
CA LEU A 22 -12.31 -14.53 10.44
C LEU A 22 -12.82 -15.46 11.55
N GLY A 23 -14.10 -15.86 11.43
CA GLY A 23 -14.80 -16.60 12.48
C GLY A 23 -15.51 -15.70 13.50
N GLY A 24 -15.47 -14.38 13.33
CA GLY A 24 -16.16 -13.44 14.22
C GLY A 24 -15.41 -13.15 15.53
N ASP A 25 -14.09 -13.37 15.54
CA ASP A 25 -13.26 -13.12 16.72
C ASP A 25 -12.97 -11.61 16.85
N TRP A 26 -13.58 -10.99 17.85
CA TRP A 26 -13.41 -9.58 18.19
C TRP A 26 -12.27 -9.32 19.19
N GLY A 27 -11.69 -10.39 19.78
CA GLY A 27 -10.73 -10.26 20.86
C GLY A 27 -11.34 -9.47 22.04
N ALA A 28 -10.64 -8.42 22.49
CA ALA A 28 -11.12 -7.55 23.57
C ALA A 28 -12.03 -6.40 23.09
N CYS A 29 -12.36 -6.32 21.81
CA CYS A 29 -13.20 -5.25 21.26
C CYS A 29 -14.68 -5.57 21.44
N ASP A 30 -15.48 -4.55 21.82
CA ASP A 30 -16.93 -4.66 21.89
C ASP A 30 -17.53 -4.79 20.47
N PRO A 31 -18.21 -5.89 20.14
CA PRO A 31 -18.83 -6.08 18.82
C PRO A 31 -20.02 -5.14 18.55
N ALA A 32 -20.61 -4.57 19.59
CA ALA A 32 -21.71 -3.60 19.46
C ALA A 32 -21.26 -2.19 19.06
N GLU A 33 -19.95 -1.88 19.21
CA GLU A 33 -19.40 -0.58 18.79
C GLU A 33 -18.90 -0.66 17.32
N PRO A 34 -19.61 -0.03 16.36
CA PRO A 34 -19.25 -0.12 14.94
C PRO A 34 -17.84 0.37 14.61
N LYS A 35 -17.30 1.31 15.40
CA LYS A 35 -15.95 1.85 15.20
C LYS A 35 -14.84 0.86 15.53
N ASN A 36 -15.17 -0.24 16.23
CA ASN A 36 -14.22 -1.31 16.48
C ASN A 36 -13.96 -2.19 15.25
N ARG A 37 -14.82 -2.14 14.24
CA ARG A 37 -14.55 -2.81 12.96
C ARG A 37 -13.41 -2.09 12.24
N ARG A 38 -12.33 -2.79 11.99
CA ARG A 38 -11.11 -2.25 11.37
C ARG A 38 -10.61 -3.14 10.26
N THR A 39 -10.44 -2.57 9.08
CA THR A 39 -9.74 -3.20 7.97
C THR A 39 -8.23 -3.27 8.25
N ARG A 40 -7.53 -4.17 7.55
CA ARG A 40 -6.07 -4.33 7.66
C ARG A 40 -5.33 -3.06 7.28
N CYS A 41 -4.12 -2.92 7.79
CA CYS A 41 -3.33 -1.70 7.69
C CYS A 41 -3.10 -1.26 6.24
N SER A 42 -3.32 0.01 5.96
CA SER A 42 -2.91 0.73 4.75
C SER A 42 -3.13 2.22 4.97
N ALA A 43 -2.44 3.06 4.20
CA ALA A 43 -2.59 4.51 4.23
C ALA A 43 -2.48 5.13 2.84
N LEU A 44 -3.00 6.35 2.69
CA LEU A 44 -2.93 7.12 1.46
C LEU A 44 -2.36 8.51 1.75
N VAL A 45 -1.40 8.93 0.94
CA VAL A 45 -0.89 10.30 0.89
C VAL A 45 -1.40 10.96 -0.38
N GLU A 46 -2.09 12.09 -0.23
CA GLU A 46 -2.56 12.91 -1.34
C GLU A 46 -1.84 14.27 -1.29
N VAL A 47 -1.28 14.69 -2.41
CA VAL A 47 -0.63 16.02 -2.55
C VAL A 47 -1.24 16.76 -3.72
N TRP A 48 -1.51 18.06 -3.54
CA TRP A 48 -2.03 18.93 -4.60
C TRP A 48 -1.65 20.39 -4.36
N SER A 49 -1.85 21.20 -5.39
CA SER A 49 -1.74 22.67 -5.30
C SER A 49 -3.11 23.28 -5.02
N GLU A 50 -3.20 24.34 -4.22
CA GLU A 50 -4.46 25.06 -4.01
C GLU A 50 -5.09 25.58 -5.30
N GLN A 51 -4.27 25.91 -6.31
CA GLN A 51 -4.74 26.39 -7.60
C GLN A 51 -5.30 25.27 -8.50
N ALA A 52 -5.01 24.00 -8.19
CA ALA A 52 -5.47 22.84 -8.94
C ALA A 52 -5.89 21.70 -7.99
N PRO A 53 -6.95 21.88 -7.19
CA PRO A 53 -7.33 20.95 -6.12
C PRO A 53 -7.73 19.55 -6.63
N ASP A 54 -8.16 19.46 -7.89
CA ASP A 54 -8.55 18.19 -8.52
C ASP A 54 -7.35 17.42 -9.13
N THR A 55 -6.20 18.09 -9.26
CA THR A 55 -4.97 17.46 -9.77
C THR A 55 -4.13 16.99 -8.59
N ARG A 56 -4.22 15.71 -8.26
CA ARG A 56 -3.59 15.12 -7.08
C ARG A 56 -2.54 14.08 -7.45
N THR A 57 -1.49 14.02 -6.66
CA THR A 57 -0.57 12.89 -6.59
C THR A 57 -1.04 12.00 -5.46
N ASN A 58 -1.38 10.75 -5.76
CA ASN A 58 -1.91 9.78 -4.82
C ASN A 58 -0.90 8.65 -4.62
N VAL A 59 -0.30 8.59 -3.43
CA VAL A 59 0.65 7.55 -3.04
C VAL A 59 0.00 6.63 -2.02
N LEU A 60 -0.21 5.38 -2.41
CA LEU A 60 -0.74 4.34 -1.53
C LEU A 60 0.42 3.71 -0.76
N ILE A 61 0.27 3.53 0.55
CA ILE A 61 1.19 2.80 1.40
C ILE A 61 0.58 1.43 1.66
N ASP A 62 1.23 0.40 1.11
CA ASP A 62 0.82 -0.99 1.09
C ASP A 62 -0.52 -1.28 0.39
N THR A 63 -0.62 -2.47 -0.19
CA THR A 63 -1.82 -2.98 -0.85
C THR A 63 -2.48 -4.04 0.03
N SER A 64 -3.16 -3.58 1.07
CA SER A 64 -3.93 -4.46 1.95
C SER A 64 -4.91 -5.33 1.15
N PRO A 65 -5.21 -6.56 1.55
CA PRO A 65 -6.31 -7.34 0.98
C PRO A 65 -7.69 -6.66 1.09
N ASP A 66 -7.83 -5.64 1.93
CA ASP A 66 -9.04 -4.81 2.06
C ASP A 66 -8.99 -3.55 1.18
N MET A 67 -7.93 -3.36 0.39
CA MET A 67 -7.66 -2.14 -0.38
C MET A 67 -8.83 -1.73 -1.27
N ARG A 68 -9.51 -2.67 -1.91
CA ARG A 68 -10.66 -2.38 -2.75
C ARG A 68 -11.73 -1.57 -1.99
N GLU A 69 -12.15 -2.05 -0.83
CA GLU A 69 -13.16 -1.37 0.01
C GLU A 69 -12.62 -0.05 0.58
N GLN A 70 -11.34 -0.03 0.95
CA GLN A 70 -10.67 1.16 1.46
C GLN A 70 -10.64 2.30 0.43
N LEU A 71 -10.25 2.01 -0.81
CA LEU A 71 -10.19 3.02 -1.88
C LEU A 71 -11.57 3.44 -2.37
N LEU A 72 -12.55 2.52 -2.44
CA LEU A 72 -13.94 2.85 -2.75
C LEU A 72 -14.53 3.80 -1.70
N LYS A 73 -14.32 3.54 -0.42
CA LYS A 73 -14.78 4.40 0.68
C LYS A 73 -14.08 5.77 0.68
N ALA A 74 -12.83 5.82 0.26
CA ALA A 74 -12.05 7.05 0.14
C ALA A 74 -12.30 7.79 -1.19
N GLU A 75 -13.14 7.24 -2.09
CA GLU A 75 -13.46 7.78 -3.42
C GLU A 75 -12.21 7.98 -4.31
N ILE A 76 -11.22 7.09 -4.18
CA ILE A 76 -9.97 7.18 -4.92
C ILE A 76 -10.09 6.43 -6.25
N GLY A 77 -10.03 7.17 -7.35
CA GLY A 77 -10.09 6.65 -8.73
C GLY A 77 -8.73 6.60 -9.44
N ARG A 78 -7.65 7.02 -8.78
CA ARG A 78 -6.28 7.01 -9.32
C ARG A 78 -5.28 6.78 -8.20
N VAL A 79 -4.28 5.95 -8.47
CA VAL A 79 -3.08 5.77 -7.65
C VAL A 79 -1.88 5.97 -8.57
N ASP A 80 -0.98 6.87 -8.23
CA ASP A 80 0.21 7.19 -9.02
C ASP A 80 1.39 6.31 -8.63
N ALA A 81 1.49 6.01 -7.34
CA ALA A 81 2.52 5.14 -6.80
C ALA A 81 2.02 4.29 -5.64
N VAL A 82 2.64 3.13 -5.45
CA VAL A 82 2.52 2.29 -4.25
C VAL A 82 3.89 2.19 -3.60
N LEU A 83 3.95 2.46 -2.31
CA LEU A 83 5.10 2.24 -1.47
C LEU A 83 4.84 0.98 -0.63
N PHE A 84 5.59 -0.09 -0.89
CA PHE A 84 5.51 -1.33 -0.12
C PHE A 84 6.48 -1.25 1.05
N THR A 85 5.96 -1.40 2.27
CA THR A 85 6.78 -1.35 3.49
C THR A 85 7.53 -2.67 3.70
N HIS A 86 6.89 -3.82 3.45
CA HIS A 86 7.46 -5.15 3.56
C HIS A 86 6.55 -6.20 2.88
N ASP A 87 6.97 -7.46 2.83
CA ASP A 87 6.35 -8.51 2.01
C ASP A 87 5.27 -9.37 2.70
N HIS A 88 4.78 -8.98 3.88
CA HIS A 88 3.72 -9.72 4.55
C HIS A 88 2.40 -9.67 3.79
N ALA A 89 1.60 -10.71 3.94
CA ALA A 89 0.36 -10.92 3.20
C ALA A 89 -0.67 -9.81 3.41
N ASP A 90 -0.79 -9.33 4.63
CA ASP A 90 -1.71 -8.24 5.00
C ASP A 90 -1.31 -6.87 4.43
N GLN A 91 -0.08 -6.73 3.96
CA GLN A 91 0.42 -5.54 3.29
C GLN A 91 0.44 -5.66 1.75
N THR A 92 0.38 -6.88 1.20
CA THR A 92 0.70 -7.09 -0.21
C THR A 92 -0.37 -7.83 -1.02
N HIS A 93 -1.33 -8.54 -0.40
CA HIS A 93 -2.24 -9.41 -1.14
C HIS A 93 -3.36 -8.69 -1.89
N GLY A 94 -3.51 -7.38 -1.76
CA GLY A 94 -4.34 -6.55 -2.65
C GLY A 94 -3.60 -6.03 -3.89
N ILE A 95 -2.38 -6.51 -4.14
CA ILE A 95 -1.51 -6.00 -5.21
C ILE A 95 -2.16 -6.01 -6.60
N ASP A 96 -3.00 -6.99 -6.91
CA ASP A 96 -3.68 -7.07 -8.21
C ASP A 96 -4.91 -6.15 -8.30
N ASP A 97 -5.50 -5.74 -7.19
CA ASP A 97 -6.67 -4.85 -7.17
C ASP A 97 -6.38 -3.42 -7.68
N VAL A 98 -5.11 -3.07 -7.91
CA VAL A 98 -4.70 -1.84 -8.60
C VAL A 98 -4.94 -1.92 -10.11
N ARG A 99 -5.08 -3.12 -10.69
CA ARG A 99 -5.26 -3.36 -12.13
C ARG A 99 -6.37 -2.52 -12.78
N PRO A 100 -7.61 -2.45 -12.23
CA PRO A 100 -8.66 -1.62 -12.81
C PRO A 100 -8.29 -0.14 -12.91
N LEU A 101 -7.51 0.36 -11.93
CA LEU A 101 -7.04 1.75 -11.94
C LEU A 101 -5.98 1.97 -13.03
N ALA A 102 -5.01 1.05 -13.16
CA ALA A 102 -3.98 1.11 -14.19
C ALA A 102 -4.60 1.08 -15.61
N ILE A 103 -5.57 0.19 -15.84
CA ILE A 103 -6.28 0.06 -17.12
C ILE A 103 -7.09 1.34 -17.42
N ARG A 104 -7.89 1.80 -16.46
CA ARG A 104 -8.73 3.00 -16.59
C ARG A 104 -7.91 4.24 -16.90
N ASN A 105 -6.79 4.40 -16.22
CA ASN A 105 -5.91 5.56 -16.35
C ASN A 105 -4.90 5.40 -17.50
N ARG A 106 -4.84 4.23 -18.15
CA ARG A 106 -3.88 3.88 -19.21
C ARG A 106 -2.43 4.18 -18.81
N ALA A 107 -2.11 3.91 -17.56
CA ALA A 107 -0.80 4.17 -16.97
C ALA A 107 -0.44 3.09 -15.97
N GLN A 108 0.83 2.70 -15.98
CA GLN A 108 1.38 1.87 -14.91
C GLN A 108 1.47 2.68 -13.62
N VAL A 109 1.40 1.98 -12.50
CA VAL A 109 1.58 2.54 -11.17
C VAL A 109 3.04 2.33 -10.74
N ASP A 110 3.69 3.35 -10.24
CA ASP A 110 5.06 3.23 -9.76
C ASP A 110 5.13 2.41 -8.47
N ALA A 111 6.03 1.44 -8.41
CA ALA A 111 6.22 0.60 -7.23
C ALA A 111 7.57 0.88 -6.59
N PHE A 112 7.53 1.35 -5.36
CA PHE A 112 8.69 1.65 -4.52
C PHE A 112 8.78 0.65 -3.38
N MET A 113 9.94 0.04 -3.20
CA MET A 113 10.23 -0.93 -2.14
C MET A 113 11.74 -1.13 -1.98
N ASP A 114 12.15 -1.74 -0.89
CA ASP A 114 13.53 -2.17 -0.73
C ASP A 114 13.86 -3.43 -1.57
N VAL A 115 15.13 -3.81 -1.60
CA VAL A 115 15.62 -4.97 -2.37
C VAL A 115 14.93 -6.26 -1.92
N ALA A 116 14.88 -6.53 -0.61
CA ALA A 116 14.36 -7.78 -0.07
C ALA A 116 12.87 -7.96 -0.36
N THR A 117 12.08 -6.90 -0.17
CA THR A 117 10.66 -6.85 -0.53
C THR A 117 10.47 -7.06 -2.03
N SER A 118 11.29 -6.41 -2.87
CA SER A 118 11.21 -6.54 -4.33
C SER A 118 11.48 -7.98 -4.79
N GLU A 119 12.55 -8.62 -4.31
CA GLU A 119 12.86 -10.00 -4.66
C GLU A 119 11.70 -10.95 -4.35
N THR A 120 11.06 -10.76 -3.20
CA THR A 120 9.92 -11.56 -2.78
C THR A 120 8.68 -11.28 -3.63
N LEU A 121 8.30 -10.01 -3.82
CA LEU A 121 7.07 -9.64 -4.52
C LEU A 121 7.15 -9.94 -6.01
N VAL A 122 8.29 -9.67 -6.67
CA VAL A 122 8.47 -9.99 -8.09
C VAL A 122 8.42 -11.51 -8.31
N LYS A 123 8.94 -12.31 -7.39
CA LYS A 123 8.83 -13.77 -7.47
C LYS A 123 7.39 -14.25 -7.26
N LYS A 124 6.68 -13.74 -6.25
CA LYS A 124 5.30 -14.15 -5.92
C LYS A 124 4.27 -13.67 -6.95
N PHE A 125 4.44 -12.46 -7.45
CA PHE A 125 3.48 -11.74 -8.28
C PHE A 125 4.08 -11.26 -9.60
N SER A 126 4.93 -12.07 -10.24
CA SER A 126 5.67 -11.70 -11.47
C SER A 126 4.77 -11.08 -12.53
N TYR A 127 3.55 -11.59 -12.69
CA TYR A 127 2.59 -11.16 -13.71
C TYR A 127 2.15 -9.70 -13.58
N VAL A 128 2.17 -9.11 -12.37
CA VAL A 128 1.81 -7.69 -12.21
C VAL A 128 2.95 -6.75 -12.61
N PHE A 129 4.20 -7.24 -12.60
CA PHE A 129 5.39 -6.48 -12.97
C PHE A 129 5.85 -6.71 -14.41
N GLN A 130 5.59 -7.88 -14.96
CA GLN A 130 6.07 -8.30 -16.30
C GLN A 130 4.93 -8.41 -17.32
N GLY A 131 3.69 -8.42 -16.86
CA GLY A 131 2.55 -8.77 -17.66
C GLY A 131 2.46 -10.30 -17.88
N ALA A 132 1.29 -10.78 -18.27
CA ALA A 132 1.05 -12.18 -18.58
C ALA A 132 -0.22 -12.36 -19.41
N ASN A 133 -0.28 -13.41 -20.24
CA ASN A 133 -1.49 -13.81 -20.97
C ASN A 133 -2.16 -12.67 -21.76
N GLY A 134 -1.36 -11.78 -22.38
CA GLY A 134 -1.84 -10.64 -23.15
C GLY A 134 -2.21 -9.40 -22.32
N TYR A 135 -2.11 -9.47 -21.00
CA TYR A 135 -2.28 -8.29 -20.13
C TYR A 135 -0.95 -7.57 -19.93
N PRO A 136 -0.92 -6.23 -20.04
CA PRO A 136 0.27 -5.45 -19.76
C PRO A 136 0.63 -5.48 -18.27
N PRO A 137 1.88 -5.17 -17.90
CA PRO A 137 2.25 -5.00 -16.50
C PRO A 137 1.46 -3.85 -15.87
N ILE A 138 1.09 -4.04 -14.59
CA ILE A 138 0.38 -3.05 -13.80
C ILE A 138 1.36 -2.05 -13.19
N TYR A 139 2.48 -2.58 -12.69
CA TYR A 139 3.48 -1.80 -11.97
C TYR A 139 4.74 -1.58 -12.80
N ARG A 140 5.33 -0.40 -12.59
CA ARG A 140 6.68 -0.06 -13.00
C ARG A 140 7.57 -0.01 -11.77
N LEU A 141 8.54 -0.93 -11.69
CA LEU A 141 9.51 -0.92 -10.60
C LEU A 141 10.36 0.34 -10.67
N GLN A 142 10.47 1.02 -9.55
CA GLN A 142 11.33 2.16 -9.36
C GLN A 142 12.66 1.74 -8.71
N PRO A 143 13.69 2.60 -8.68
CA PRO A 143 14.92 2.34 -7.93
C PRO A 143 14.60 1.95 -6.48
N TYR A 144 15.37 1.03 -5.93
CA TYR A 144 15.17 0.55 -4.56
C TYR A 144 15.32 1.69 -3.55
N ILE A 145 14.39 1.70 -2.58
CA ILE A 145 14.50 2.59 -1.44
C ILE A 145 15.50 2.02 -0.43
N GLU A 146 16.23 2.92 0.21
CA GLU A 146 17.21 2.58 1.24
C GLU A 146 16.84 3.28 2.55
N ALA A 147 16.96 2.55 3.67
CA ALA A 147 16.70 3.13 4.98
C ALA A 147 17.55 4.39 5.21
N TYR A 148 16.93 5.41 5.78
CA TYR A 148 17.52 6.72 6.11
C TYR A 148 18.01 7.55 4.92
N LYS A 149 17.66 7.15 3.67
CA LYS A 149 17.89 7.95 2.47
C LYS A 149 16.57 8.52 1.94
N ARG A 150 16.49 9.84 1.84
CA ARG A 150 15.34 10.52 1.24
C ARG A 150 15.20 10.13 -0.23
N PHE A 151 13.98 9.99 -0.68
CA PHE A 151 13.63 9.83 -2.07
C PHE A 151 12.34 10.59 -2.39
N SER A 152 12.05 10.76 -3.66
CA SER A 152 10.93 11.54 -4.14
C SER A 152 10.05 10.71 -5.05
N ILE A 153 8.75 10.91 -4.93
CA ILE A 153 7.72 10.35 -5.80
C ILE A 153 7.08 11.50 -6.55
N GLU A 154 7.23 11.51 -7.86
CA GLU A 154 6.65 12.54 -8.73
C GLU A 154 5.23 12.16 -9.16
N GLY A 155 4.36 13.16 -9.26
CA GLY A 155 3.01 12.97 -9.76
C GLY A 155 2.34 14.28 -10.17
N PRO A 156 1.13 14.21 -10.72
CA PRO A 156 0.47 15.38 -11.33
C PRO A 156 0.17 16.51 -10.34
N GLY A 157 -0.06 16.19 -9.07
CA GLY A 157 -0.32 17.18 -8.00
C GLY A 157 0.93 17.73 -7.35
N GLY A 158 2.10 17.24 -7.75
CA GLY A 158 3.41 17.60 -7.20
C GLY A 158 4.13 16.42 -6.56
N GLN A 159 5.30 16.69 -6.05
CA GLN A 159 6.23 15.73 -5.47
C GLN A 159 5.84 15.36 -4.04
N VAL A 160 5.97 14.08 -3.70
CA VAL A 160 5.95 13.55 -2.33
C VAL A 160 7.38 13.18 -1.94
N GLU A 161 7.92 13.79 -0.90
CA GLU A 161 9.20 13.38 -0.31
C GLU A 161 8.96 12.37 0.81
N ALA A 162 9.75 11.31 0.82
CA ALA A 162 9.69 10.26 1.84
C ALA A 162 11.08 9.96 2.42
N LEU A 163 11.12 9.67 3.70
CA LEU A 163 12.29 9.18 4.41
C LEU A 163 11.95 7.81 5.01
N PRO A 164 12.46 6.71 4.45
CA PRO A 164 12.25 5.39 5.02
C PRO A 164 13.04 5.26 6.31
N VAL A 165 12.42 4.64 7.32
CA VAL A 165 13.04 4.33 8.59
C VAL A 165 13.00 2.82 8.77
N ASP A 166 14.16 2.22 9.02
CA ASP A 166 14.24 0.79 9.32
C ASP A 166 13.66 0.52 10.70
N GLN A 167 12.75 -0.47 10.77
CA GLN A 167 12.10 -0.85 12.01
C GLN A 167 12.03 -2.38 12.10
N GLU A 168 12.46 -2.92 13.23
CA GLU A 168 12.32 -4.35 13.50
C GLU A 168 10.84 -4.75 13.51
N HIS A 169 10.49 -5.71 12.66
CA HIS A 169 9.16 -6.24 12.53
C HIS A 169 9.18 -7.77 12.41
N GLY A 170 8.36 -8.44 13.23
CA GLY A 170 8.25 -9.90 13.26
C GLY A 170 9.05 -10.57 14.38
N TYR A 171 8.85 -11.88 14.49
CA TYR A 171 9.57 -12.69 15.50
C TYR A 171 10.93 -13.13 14.97
N ARG A 172 12.00 -12.65 15.55
CA ARG A 172 13.38 -13.16 15.32
C ARG A 172 13.65 -14.53 15.96
N ARG A 173 12.66 -15.19 16.57
CA ARG A 173 12.87 -16.55 17.11
C ARG A 173 12.67 -17.57 16.01
N PRO A 174 13.70 -18.41 15.66
CA PRO A 174 13.46 -19.55 14.80
C PRO A 174 12.38 -20.41 15.45
N TRP A 175 11.41 -20.85 14.64
CA TRP A 175 10.44 -21.85 15.05
C TRP A 175 11.20 -23.05 15.59
N ARG A 176 11.22 -23.22 16.90
CA ARG A 176 11.67 -24.48 17.47
C ARG A 176 10.55 -25.47 17.19
N HIS A 177 10.78 -26.37 16.24
CA HIS A 177 9.97 -27.57 16.16
C HIS A 177 10.12 -28.27 17.52
N GLY A 178 9.05 -28.26 18.29
CA GLY A 178 9.00 -29.06 19.50
C GLY A 178 9.10 -30.53 19.07
N THR A 179 10.23 -31.14 19.37
CA THR A 179 10.32 -32.60 19.39
C THR A 179 9.52 -33.03 20.60
N SER A 180 8.35 -33.60 20.36
CA SER A 180 7.62 -34.45 21.33
C SER A 180 8.45 -35.66 21.71
#